data_dee0743b0f53744c1795a759f594d44c
#
_entry.id   dee0743b0f53744c1795a759f594d44c
#
_cell.length_a   1.000
_cell.length_b   1.000
_cell.length_c   1.000
_cell.angle_alpha   90.00
_cell.angle_beta   90.00
_cell.angle_gamma   90.00
#
_symmetry.space_group_name_H-M   'P 1'
#
loop_
_entity.id
_entity.type
_entity.pdbx_description
1 polymer ?
#
loop_
_entity_poly.entity_id
_entity_poly.type
_entity_poly.pdbx_seq_one_letter_code
_entity_poly.pdbx_strand_id
1 'polypeptide(L)'
;ANRKAFLLSDQHIGIKATTAPAIWNWRNNTTATGNVITKKTTTGYIVEALIPLEQFIAAPFIAGNNYQIEVAIDAGTNKGREKQYRWNNPYNEGFNTSPQLWGKMRIINETVAN
;
A
#
# COMPACT_ATOMS: atom_id res chain seq x y z
N ALA A 1 1.10 -14.00 11.09
CA ALA A 1 1.79 -13.76 12.37
C ALA A 1 0.97 -12.86 13.27
N ASN A 2 1.08 -13.08 14.57
CA ASN A 2 0.30 -12.33 15.56
C ASN A 2 1.05 -11.07 16.05
N ARG A 3 1.64 -10.35 15.13
CA ARG A 3 2.37 -9.13 15.49
C ARG A 3 1.40 -8.00 15.76
N LYS A 4 1.63 -7.29 16.83
CA LYS A 4 0.83 -6.14 17.25
C LYS A 4 1.56 -4.82 17.10
N ALA A 5 2.79 -4.84 16.57
CA ALA A 5 3.61 -3.65 16.40
C ALA A 5 4.24 -3.63 15.01
N PHE A 6 4.43 -2.42 14.51
CA PHE A 6 5.08 -2.18 13.23
C PHE A 6 6.60 -2.35 13.39
N LEU A 7 7.18 -3.28 12.64
CA LEU A 7 8.61 -3.58 12.68
C LEU A 7 9.37 -2.79 11.62
N LEU A 8 10.70 -2.72 11.77
CA LEU A 8 11.55 -2.08 10.78
C LEU A 8 11.47 -2.75 9.39
N SER A 9 11.14 -4.03 9.36
CA SER A 9 10.92 -4.78 8.12
C SER A 9 9.59 -4.50 7.43
N ASP A 10 8.65 -3.89 8.13
CA ASP A 10 7.37 -3.54 7.54
C ASP A 10 7.50 -2.30 6.68
N GLN A 11 6.71 -2.22 5.63
CA GLN A 11 6.73 -1.11 4.70
C GLN A 11 5.42 -0.34 4.75
N HIS A 12 5.52 0.97 4.58
CA HIS A 12 4.37 1.84 4.51
C HIS A 12 4.57 2.80 3.34
N ILE A 13 3.83 2.56 2.28
CA ILE A 13 3.91 3.34 1.04
C ILE A 13 2.61 4.12 0.87
N GLY A 14 2.74 5.40 0.63
CA GLY A 14 1.62 6.26 0.27
C GLY A 14 1.63 6.58 -1.22
N ILE A 15 0.47 6.57 -1.83
CA ILE A 15 0.30 6.96 -3.23
C ILE A 15 -0.64 8.15 -3.27
N LYS A 16 -0.11 9.26 -3.76
CA LYS A 16 -0.90 10.46 -3.98
C LYS A 16 -1.54 10.38 -5.36
N ALA A 17 -2.84 10.24 -5.38
CA ALA A 17 -3.61 10.03 -6.61
C ALA A 17 -4.30 11.33 -7.05
N THR A 18 -3.51 12.35 -7.29
CA THR A 18 -4.02 13.67 -7.71
C THR A 18 -3.42 14.06 -9.06
N THR A 19 -3.60 15.31 -9.45
CA THR A 19 -3.05 15.85 -10.70
C THR A 19 -1.53 15.83 -10.75
N ALA A 20 -0.87 15.74 -9.60
CA ALA A 20 0.58 15.54 -9.50
C ALA A 20 0.84 14.25 -8.72
N PRO A 21 0.68 13.09 -9.35
CA PRO A 21 0.83 11.82 -8.65
C PRO A 21 2.25 11.63 -8.12
N ALA A 22 2.35 11.03 -6.95
CA ALA A 22 3.64 10.75 -6.33
C ALA A 22 3.55 9.54 -5.42
N ILE A 23 4.71 8.92 -5.18
CA ILE A 23 4.85 7.81 -4.24
C ILE A 23 5.67 8.32 -3.07
N TRP A 24 5.18 8.08 -1.86
CA TRP A 24 5.87 8.46 -0.64
C TRP A 24 6.20 7.23 0.18
N ASN A 25 7.45 7.13 0.62
CA ASN A 25 7.87 6.05 1.52
C ASN A 25 7.91 6.59 2.96
N TRP A 26 6.95 6.17 3.75
CA TRP A 26 6.83 6.59 5.14
C TRP A 26 7.91 6.02 6.05
N ARG A 27 8.61 4.97 5.61
CA ARG A 27 9.68 4.35 6.42
C ARG A 27 10.90 5.26 6.52
N ASN A 28 11.26 5.91 5.44
CA ASN A 28 12.40 6.80 5.39
C ASN A 28 12.02 8.26 5.14
N ASN A 29 10.72 8.54 5.08
CA ASN A 29 10.18 9.89 4.89
C ASN A 29 10.73 10.57 3.65
N THR A 30 10.76 9.86 2.55
CA THR A 30 11.23 10.38 1.27
C THR A 30 10.24 10.07 0.16
N THR A 31 10.34 10.85 -0.91
CA THR A 31 9.68 10.51 -2.16
C THR A 31 10.33 9.27 -2.73
N ALA A 32 9.51 8.28 -3.06
CA ALA A 32 10.00 7.05 -3.68
C ALA A 32 10.03 7.18 -5.20
N THR A 33 10.94 6.45 -5.82
CA THR A 33 10.91 6.29 -7.27
C THR A 33 9.79 5.35 -7.68
N GLY A 34 9.37 5.44 -8.92
CA GLY A 34 8.29 4.62 -9.46
C GLY A 34 7.36 5.46 -10.32
N ASN A 35 6.31 4.84 -10.80
CA ASN A 35 5.34 5.51 -11.65
C ASN A 35 3.93 5.34 -11.09
N VAL A 36 3.17 6.41 -11.14
CA VAL A 36 1.75 6.42 -10.78
C VAL A 36 0.98 7.04 -11.92
N ILE A 37 -0.06 6.36 -12.35
CA ILE A 37 -0.99 6.88 -13.35
C ILE A 37 -2.37 6.86 -12.74
N THR A 38 -3.07 7.97 -12.87
CA THR A 38 -4.45 8.08 -12.41
C THR A 38 -5.35 8.42 -13.59
N LYS A 39 -6.54 7.84 -13.59
CA LYS A 39 -7.54 8.08 -14.62
C LYS A 39 -8.90 8.29 -13.94
N LYS A 40 -9.53 9.41 -14.25
CA LYS A 40 -10.90 9.65 -13.81
C LYS A 40 -11.88 8.78 -14.60
N THR A 41 -12.88 8.27 -13.92
CA THR A 41 -14.01 7.56 -14.51
C THR A 41 -15.30 8.35 -14.24
N THR A 42 -16.42 7.89 -14.76
CA THR A 42 -17.72 8.54 -14.51
C THR A 42 -18.14 8.44 -13.06
N THR A 43 -17.67 7.43 -12.32
CA THR A 43 -18.10 7.16 -10.94
C THR A 43 -16.96 7.21 -9.94
N GLY A 44 -15.74 7.50 -10.37
CA GLY A 44 -14.60 7.51 -9.48
C GLY A 44 -13.29 7.70 -10.23
N TYR A 45 -12.29 6.90 -9.88
CA TYR A 45 -11.00 6.96 -10.53
C TYR A 45 -10.28 5.61 -10.42
N ILE A 46 -9.31 5.42 -11.30
CA ILE A 46 -8.44 4.25 -11.29
C ILE A 46 -7.03 4.74 -11.02
N VAL A 47 -6.32 4.03 -10.17
CA VAL A 47 -4.91 4.30 -9.87
C VAL A 47 -4.11 3.05 -10.19
N GLU A 48 -3.06 3.23 -10.98
CA GLU A 48 -2.06 2.19 -11.21
C GLU A 48 -0.70 2.71 -10.75
N ALA A 49 0.02 1.89 -10.00
CA ALA A 49 1.34 2.27 -9.50
C ALA A 49 2.33 1.14 -9.73
N LEU A 50 3.51 1.53 -10.23
CA LEU A 50 4.66 0.65 -10.33
C LEU A 50 5.67 1.09 -9.28
N ILE A 51 5.92 0.25 -8.29
CA ILE A 51 6.82 0.55 -7.18
C ILE A 51 8.02 -0.38 -7.29
N PRO A 52 9.24 0.15 -7.49
CA PRO A 52 10.44 -0.68 -7.56
C PRO A 52 10.67 -1.47 -6.28
N LEU A 53 11.13 -2.70 -6.41
CA LEU A 53 11.40 -3.58 -5.27
C LEU A 53 12.39 -2.99 -4.28
N GLU A 54 13.30 -2.14 -4.73
CA GLU A 54 14.29 -1.47 -3.88
C GLU A 54 13.66 -0.54 -2.84
N GLN A 55 12.38 -0.17 -3.03
CA GLN A 55 11.64 0.60 -2.03
C GLN A 55 11.19 -0.26 -0.84
N PHE A 56 11.27 -1.58 -0.96
CA PHE A 56 10.91 -2.52 0.09
C PHE A 56 12.18 -3.02 0.77
N ILE A 57 12.54 -2.40 1.87
CA ILE A 57 13.86 -2.50 2.51
C ILE A 57 14.22 -3.92 2.96
N ALA A 58 13.26 -4.71 3.36
CA ALA A 58 13.59 -5.86 4.18
C ALA A 58 13.36 -7.22 3.56
N ALA A 59 12.65 -7.32 2.47
CA ALA A 59 12.38 -8.65 1.95
C ALA A 59 12.15 -8.61 0.45
N PRO A 60 12.99 -9.29 -0.29
CA PRO A 60 12.60 -9.62 -1.65
C PRO A 60 11.29 -10.41 -1.59
N PHE A 61 10.34 -10.06 -2.45
CA PHE A 61 9.14 -10.87 -2.61
C PHE A 61 9.54 -12.19 -3.26
N ILE A 62 9.44 -13.26 -2.51
CA ILE A 62 9.87 -14.59 -2.95
C ILE A 62 8.64 -15.42 -3.26
N ALA A 63 8.62 -16.03 -4.45
CA ALA A 63 7.54 -16.93 -4.85
C ALA A 63 7.37 -18.06 -3.84
N GLY A 64 6.12 -18.35 -3.49
CA GLY A 64 5.77 -19.36 -2.50
C GLY A 64 5.68 -18.85 -1.07
N ASN A 65 6.24 -17.69 -0.79
CA ASN A 65 6.16 -17.11 0.56
C ASN A 65 4.85 -16.34 0.77
N ASN A 66 4.45 -16.29 2.03
CA ASN A 66 3.27 -15.55 2.47
C ASN A 66 3.70 -14.27 3.17
N TYR A 67 2.92 -13.22 2.93
CA TYR A 67 3.13 -11.90 3.51
C TYR A 67 1.80 -11.38 4.03
N GLN A 68 1.85 -10.32 4.80
CA GLN A 68 0.66 -9.60 5.19
C GLN A 68 0.66 -8.23 4.52
N ILE A 69 -0.51 -7.81 4.07
CA ILE A 69 -0.68 -6.54 3.38
C ILE A 69 -2.00 -5.90 3.80
N GLU A 70 -2.02 -4.59 3.93
CA GLU A 70 -3.25 -3.83 4.05
C GLU A 70 -3.26 -2.72 3.02
N VAL A 71 -4.43 -2.44 2.51
CA VAL A 71 -4.65 -1.34 1.57
C VAL A 71 -5.70 -0.43 2.16
N ALA A 72 -5.42 0.85 2.17
CA ALA A 72 -6.36 1.86 2.61
C ALA A 72 -6.48 2.98 1.59
N ILE A 73 -7.66 3.52 1.49
CA ILE A 73 -7.95 4.70 0.66
C ILE A 73 -8.41 5.81 1.59
N ASP A 74 -7.69 6.92 1.57
CA ASP A 74 -8.07 8.11 2.31
C ASP A 74 -8.88 9.03 1.41
N ALA A 75 -10.11 9.29 1.81
CA ALA A 75 -10.98 10.24 1.14
C ALA A 75 -11.05 11.52 1.97
N GLY A 76 -10.93 12.64 1.31
CA GLY A 76 -10.94 13.92 2.02
C GLY A 76 -11.13 15.10 1.10
N THR A 77 -11.03 16.25 1.71
CA THR A 77 -11.09 17.55 1.06
C THR A 77 -9.79 18.32 1.30
N ASN A 78 -9.72 19.57 0.87
CA ASN A 78 -8.60 20.45 1.16
C ASN A 78 -8.42 20.73 2.68
N LYS A 79 -9.38 20.31 3.50
CA LYS A 79 -9.29 20.42 4.96
C LYS A 79 -8.67 19.16 5.61
N GLY A 80 -8.32 18.17 4.82
CA GLY A 80 -7.71 16.94 5.29
C GLY A 80 -8.56 15.70 5.06
N ARG A 81 -8.10 14.59 5.64
CA ARG A 81 -8.79 13.33 5.51
C ARG A 81 -10.09 13.33 6.31
N GLU A 82 -11.18 12.97 5.66
CA GLU A 82 -12.49 12.83 6.31
C GLU A 82 -12.85 11.38 6.57
N LYS A 83 -12.35 10.44 5.75
CA LYS A 83 -12.70 9.03 5.86
C LYS A 83 -11.56 8.16 5.33
N GLN A 84 -11.40 6.99 5.95
CA GLN A 84 -10.47 5.98 5.46
C GLN A 84 -11.21 4.67 5.23
N TYR A 85 -11.05 4.11 4.04
CA TYR A 85 -11.55 2.80 3.69
C TYR A 85 -10.40 1.80 3.73
N ARG A 86 -10.57 0.70 4.43
CA ARG A 86 -9.56 -0.34 4.57
C ARG A 86 -10.05 -1.65 3.99
N TRP A 87 -9.14 -2.39 3.40
CA TRP A 87 -9.48 -3.65 2.76
C TRP A 87 -9.78 -4.75 3.77
N ASN A 88 -8.92 -4.96 4.75
CA ASN A 88 -9.06 -6.09 5.69
C ASN A 88 -9.29 -5.67 7.15
N ASN A 89 -8.65 -4.61 7.61
CA ASN A 89 -8.79 -4.15 8.99
C ASN A 89 -10.20 -3.54 9.20
N PRO A 90 -11.05 -4.14 10.04
CA PRO A 90 -12.41 -3.64 10.25
C PRO A 90 -12.51 -2.45 11.21
N TYR A 91 -11.42 -2.09 11.85
CA TYR A 91 -11.41 -1.05 12.87
C TYR A 91 -10.99 0.29 12.29
N ASN A 92 -11.37 1.37 12.96
CA ASN A 92 -11.07 2.74 12.51
C ASN A 92 -9.66 3.20 12.81
N GLU A 93 -8.85 2.37 13.42
CA GLU A 93 -7.49 2.70 13.82
C GLU A 93 -6.56 1.53 13.59
N GLY A 94 -5.27 1.74 13.78
CA GLY A 94 -4.29 0.67 13.72
C GLY A 94 -3.87 0.25 12.33
N PHE A 95 -4.21 1.01 11.31
CA PHE A 95 -3.82 0.69 9.94
C PHE A 95 -2.32 0.44 9.81
N ASN A 96 -1.51 1.34 10.33
CA ASN A 96 -0.05 1.28 10.21
C ASN A 96 0.65 0.74 11.46
N THR A 97 -0.09 0.37 12.49
CA THR A 97 0.49 -0.07 13.77
C THR A 97 0.03 -1.45 14.22
N SER A 98 -0.89 -2.06 13.51
CA SER A 98 -1.48 -3.34 13.89
C SER A 98 -1.40 -4.37 12.77
N PRO A 99 -0.19 -4.87 12.46
CA PRO A 99 0.01 -5.80 11.34
C PRO A 99 -0.81 -7.09 11.45
N GLN A 100 -1.19 -7.49 12.65
CA GLN A 100 -2.04 -8.67 12.83
C GLN A 100 -3.43 -8.53 12.19
N LEU A 101 -3.85 -7.30 11.89
CA LEU A 101 -5.13 -7.03 11.24
C LEU A 101 -5.01 -6.89 9.72
N TRP A 102 -3.81 -7.00 9.18
CA TRP A 102 -3.60 -6.92 7.73
C TRP A 102 -4.07 -8.20 7.06
N GLY A 103 -4.43 -8.08 5.78
CA GLY A 103 -4.80 -9.22 4.97
C GLY A 103 -3.61 -10.08 4.61
N LYS A 104 -3.89 -11.18 3.94
CA LYS A 104 -2.87 -12.14 3.53
C LYS A 104 -2.57 -11.98 2.04
N MET A 105 -1.29 -12.09 1.71
CA MET A 105 -0.80 -12.03 0.34
C MET A 105 0.20 -13.16 0.14
N ARG A 106 0.14 -13.81 -1.00
CA ARG A 106 1.12 -14.82 -1.40
C ARG A 106 1.72 -14.43 -2.74
N ILE A 107 3.04 -14.55 -2.83
CA ILE A 107 3.73 -14.36 -4.09
C ILE A 107 3.72 -15.71 -4.82
N ILE A 108 3.25 -15.70 -6.04
CA ILE A 108 3.21 -16.90 -6.89
C ILE A 108 4.17 -16.72 -8.06
N ASN A 109 4.73 -17.83 -8.50
CA ASN A 109 5.52 -17.88 -9.71
C ASN A 109 4.66 -18.51 -10.79
N GLU A 110 4.05 -17.67 -11.60
CA GLU A 110 3.10 -18.12 -12.61
C GLU A 110 3.58 -17.67 -13.98
N THR A 111 3.60 -18.62 -14.91
CA THR A 111 3.80 -18.28 -16.31
C THR A 111 2.48 -17.83 -16.89
N VAL A 112 2.42 -16.56 -17.28
CA VAL A 112 1.22 -16.03 -17.92
C VAL A 112 1.11 -16.60 -19.31
N ALA A 113 0.06 -17.38 -19.56
CA ALA A 113 -0.25 -17.87 -20.89
C ALA A 113 -0.78 -16.71 -21.74
N ASN A 114 -0.20 -16.56 -22.89
CA ASN A 114 -0.65 -15.56 -23.85
C ASN A 114 -1.67 -16.16 -24.81
#